data_23e4fdbb94acb5f33bef0bd097b84237
#
_entry.id   23e4fdbb94acb5f33bef0bd097b84237
#
_cell.length_a   1.000
_cell.length_b   1.000
_cell.length_c   1.000
_cell.angle_alpha   90.00
_cell.angle_beta   90.00
_cell.angle_gamma   90.00
#
_symmetry.space_group_name_H-M   'P 1'
#
loop_
_entity.id
_entity.type
_entity.pdbx_description
1 polymer ?
#
loop_
_entity_poly.entity_id
_entity_poly.type
_entity_poly.pdbx_seq_one_letter_code
_entity_poly.pdbx_strand_id
1 'polypeptide(L)'
;SLIKEKYTSSEKLAIRGGSNGGLLVGATMTQRPDLMKVALPAVGVLDMLRYHTFTAGAGWAYDYGTAEDSKEMFNYLKGYSPVHNVKEGIAHPATMVTTGDHDDRVVPAHSFKFAAELQAKDKGTNPMLIRIDVNAGHGAGKSVQQTINENADIQAFTLWNMGVMKL
;
A
#
# COMPACT_ATOMS: atom_id res chain seq x y z
N SER A 1 -11.57 17.09 -0.10
CA SER A 1 -11.63 18.55 -0.20
C SER A 1 -10.61 19.11 -1.18
N LEU A 2 -9.34 18.67 -1.27
CA LEU A 2 -8.35 19.23 -2.19
C LEU A 2 -8.82 19.30 -3.65
N ILE A 3 -9.48 18.26 -4.15
CA ILE A 3 -10.06 18.25 -5.50
C ILE A 3 -11.22 19.25 -5.59
N LYS A 4 -12.13 19.26 -4.59
CA LYS A 4 -13.26 20.20 -4.54
C LYS A 4 -12.79 21.63 -4.49
N GLU A 5 -11.73 21.91 -3.74
CA GLU A 5 -11.12 23.25 -3.61
C GLU A 5 -10.20 23.61 -4.79
N LYS A 6 -10.10 22.74 -5.81
CA LYS A 6 -9.31 22.94 -7.03
C LYS A 6 -7.80 23.08 -6.83
N TYR A 7 -7.24 22.55 -5.73
CA TYR A 7 -5.79 22.45 -5.55
C TYR A 7 -5.17 21.36 -6.43
N THR A 8 -5.94 20.32 -6.76
CA THR A 8 -5.50 19.19 -7.59
C THR A 8 -6.71 18.56 -8.29
N SER A 9 -6.44 17.51 -9.06
CA SER A 9 -7.44 16.60 -9.64
C SER A 9 -7.06 15.15 -9.35
N SER A 10 -7.97 14.20 -9.54
CA SER A 10 -7.64 12.78 -9.43
C SER A 10 -6.48 12.37 -10.36
N GLU A 11 -6.39 12.98 -11.55
CA GLU A 11 -5.28 12.73 -12.50
C GLU A 11 -3.91 13.27 -12.05
N LYS A 12 -3.88 14.13 -11.05
CA LYS A 12 -2.67 14.76 -10.51
C LYS A 12 -2.49 14.55 -9.01
N LEU A 13 -3.18 13.58 -8.45
CA LEU A 13 -3.09 13.21 -7.04
C LEU A 13 -2.36 11.88 -6.88
N ALA A 14 -1.31 11.90 -6.06
CA ALA A 14 -0.69 10.69 -5.53
C ALA A 14 -0.93 10.60 -4.02
N ILE A 15 -1.13 9.40 -3.52
CA ILE A 15 -1.16 9.13 -2.08
C ILE A 15 0.00 8.22 -1.68
N ARG A 16 0.70 8.58 -0.61
CA ARG A 16 1.85 7.81 -0.08
C ARG A 16 1.74 7.67 1.43
N GLY A 17 2.06 6.51 1.95
CA GLY A 17 2.11 6.27 3.38
C GLY A 17 2.85 4.98 3.71
N GLY A 18 3.53 4.96 4.87
CA GLY A 18 4.29 3.81 5.32
C GLY A 18 3.71 3.20 6.61
N SER A 19 3.92 1.90 6.82
CA SER A 19 3.49 1.18 8.02
C SER A 19 1.96 1.26 8.20
N ASN A 20 1.46 1.83 9.30
CA ASN A 20 0.04 2.16 9.46
C ASN A 20 -0.46 3.11 8.35
N GLY A 21 0.38 4.05 7.89
CA GLY A 21 0.08 4.88 6.72
C GLY A 21 0.00 4.07 5.41
N GLY A 22 0.71 2.96 5.30
CA GLY A 22 0.57 2.00 4.20
C GLY A 22 -0.78 1.29 4.21
N LEU A 23 -1.31 0.93 5.40
CA LEU A 23 -2.68 0.46 5.56
C LEU A 23 -3.68 1.52 5.08
N LEU A 24 -3.51 2.78 5.51
CA LEU A 24 -4.38 3.88 5.09
C LEU A 24 -4.40 4.02 3.55
N VAL A 25 -3.24 3.99 2.90
CA VAL A 25 -3.13 4.06 1.43
C VAL A 25 -3.81 2.86 0.78
N GLY A 26 -3.52 1.64 1.22
CA GLY A 26 -4.12 0.41 0.69
C GLY A 26 -5.64 0.39 0.83
N ALA A 27 -6.16 0.76 2.01
CA ALA A 27 -7.59 0.83 2.26
C ALA A 27 -8.27 1.93 1.44
N THR A 28 -7.63 3.09 1.28
CA THR A 28 -8.20 4.19 0.49
C THR A 28 -8.28 3.83 -0.99
N MET A 29 -7.21 3.28 -1.56
CA MET A 29 -7.17 2.96 -2.99
C MET A 29 -8.13 1.82 -3.37
N THR A 30 -8.39 0.87 -2.46
CA THR A 30 -9.33 -0.22 -2.72
C THR A 30 -10.79 0.21 -2.56
N GLN A 31 -11.07 1.17 -1.68
CA GLN A 31 -12.43 1.72 -1.48
C GLN A 31 -12.77 2.81 -2.50
N ARG A 32 -11.82 3.65 -2.86
CA ARG A 32 -12.01 4.81 -3.73
C ARG A 32 -10.86 4.93 -4.76
N PRO A 33 -10.76 3.97 -5.69
CA PRO A 33 -9.71 3.99 -6.73
C PRO A 33 -9.81 5.20 -7.66
N ASP A 34 -10.96 5.85 -7.71
CA ASP A 34 -11.26 7.03 -8.53
C ASP A 34 -10.59 8.33 -8.02
N LEU A 35 -10.11 8.36 -6.79
CA LEU A 35 -9.63 9.60 -6.16
C LEU A 35 -8.19 9.97 -6.52
N MET A 36 -7.37 9.02 -6.95
CA MET A 36 -5.96 9.25 -7.19
C MET A 36 -5.46 8.58 -8.46
N LYS A 37 -4.42 9.15 -9.06
CA LYS A 37 -3.71 8.58 -10.20
C LYS A 37 -2.67 7.56 -9.78
N VAL A 38 -2.03 7.79 -8.63
CA VAL A 38 -0.92 6.97 -8.13
C VAL A 38 -1.12 6.65 -6.65
N ALA A 39 -0.89 5.39 -6.28
CA ALA A 39 -0.89 4.91 -4.90
C ALA A 39 0.44 4.25 -4.54
N LEU A 40 1.01 4.62 -3.40
CA LEU A 40 2.34 4.22 -2.94
C LEU A 40 2.27 3.69 -1.51
N PRO A 41 1.68 2.50 -1.28
CA PRO A 41 1.67 1.86 0.03
C PRO A 41 3.07 1.27 0.32
N ALA A 42 3.71 1.72 1.39
CA ALA A 42 5.04 1.30 1.81
C ALA A 42 4.97 0.51 3.12
N VAL A 43 5.64 -0.63 3.19
CA VAL A 43 5.76 -1.48 4.40
C VAL A 43 4.43 -1.55 5.19
N GLY A 44 3.32 -1.71 4.46
CA GLY A 44 1.96 -1.53 4.97
C GLY A 44 1.39 -2.75 5.68
N VAL A 45 0.55 -2.52 6.70
CA VAL A 45 -0.25 -3.57 7.36
C VAL A 45 -1.46 -3.86 6.46
N LEU A 46 -1.28 -4.68 5.43
CA LEU A 46 -2.24 -4.82 4.33
C LEU A 46 -3.18 -6.04 4.45
N ASP A 47 -2.92 -6.94 5.42
CA ASP A 47 -3.79 -8.07 5.76
C ASP A 47 -4.28 -7.93 7.21
N MET A 48 -5.44 -7.33 7.39
CA MET A 48 -5.99 -7.05 8.71
C MET A 48 -6.60 -8.29 9.40
N LEU A 49 -6.82 -9.37 8.66
CA LEU A 49 -7.33 -10.60 9.28
C LEU A 49 -6.22 -11.42 9.95
N ARG A 50 -4.95 -11.21 9.56
CA ARG A 50 -3.82 -12.02 10.02
C ARG A 50 -2.65 -11.21 10.60
N TYR A 51 -2.74 -9.89 10.62
CA TYR A 51 -1.63 -9.05 11.08
C TYR A 51 -1.11 -9.45 12.46
N HIS A 52 -2.00 -9.82 13.37
CA HIS A 52 -1.70 -10.20 14.76
C HIS A 52 -0.96 -11.54 14.90
N THR A 53 -0.98 -12.37 13.87
CA THR A 53 -0.25 -13.66 13.84
C THR A 53 1.19 -13.51 13.38
N PHE A 54 1.60 -12.34 12.92
CA PHE A 54 2.96 -12.06 12.47
C PHE A 54 3.74 -11.32 13.57
N THR A 55 5.04 -11.49 13.59
CA THR A 55 6.06 -10.90 14.45
C THR A 55 5.59 -9.84 15.48
N ALA A 56 5.69 -8.56 15.14
CA ALA A 56 5.28 -7.45 16.01
C ALA A 56 3.76 -7.19 16.01
N GLY A 57 3.00 -7.82 15.11
CA GLY A 57 1.60 -7.55 14.89
C GLY A 57 0.71 -7.78 16.13
N ALA A 58 1.02 -8.78 16.95
CA ALA A 58 0.27 -9.04 18.19
C ALA A 58 0.20 -7.82 19.12
N GLY A 59 1.24 -6.97 19.11
CA GLY A 59 1.29 -5.74 19.91
C GLY A 59 0.31 -4.66 19.48
N TRP A 60 -0.28 -4.76 18.27
CA TRP A 60 -1.23 -3.77 17.74
C TRP A 60 -2.69 -4.19 17.93
N ALA A 61 -2.93 -5.35 18.54
CA ALA A 61 -4.28 -5.86 18.77
C ALA A 61 -5.12 -4.94 19.67
N TYR A 62 -4.46 -4.19 20.55
CA TYR A 62 -5.12 -3.20 21.40
C TYR A 62 -5.77 -2.07 20.57
N ASP A 63 -5.12 -1.66 19.47
CA ASP A 63 -5.64 -0.57 18.61
C ASP A 63 -6.65 -1.07 17.58
N TYR A 64 -6.43 -2.25 16.99
CA TYR A 64 -7.23 -2.73 15.86
C TYR A 64 -8.29 -3.78 16.24
N GLY A 65 -8.15 -4.47 17.38
CA GLY A 65 -8.83 -5.74 17.62
C GLY A 65 -8.29 -6.85 16.72
N THR A 66 -8.74 -8.09 16.93
CA THR A 66 -8.32 -9.22 16.07
C THR A 66 -9.51 -9.89 15.40
N ALA A 67 -9.27 -10.56 14.29
CA ALA A 67 -10.29 -11.32 13.57
C ALA A 67 -10.82 -12.54 14.39
N GLU A 68 -10.14 -12.89 15.47
CA GLU A 68 -10.47 -13.98 16.36
C GLU A 68 -11.34 -13.56 17.55
N ASP A 69 -11.45 -12.23 17.81
CA ASP A 69 -12.20 -11.70 18.95
C ASP A 69 -13.71 -11.98 18.84
N SER A 70 -14.28 -11.82 17.64
CA SER A 70 -15.68 -12.09 17.35
C SER A 70 -15.97 -12.11 15.84
N LYS A 71 -17.13 -12.62 15.46
CA LYS A 71 -17.62 -12.54 14.07
C LYS A 71 -17.79 -11.09 13.61
N GLU A 72 -18.21 -10.21 14.49
CA GLU A 72 -18.39 -8.77 14.23
C GLU A 72 -17.05 -8.14 13.94
N MET A 73 -16.02 -8.40 14.77
CA MET A 73 -14.67 -7.89 14.57
C MET A 73 -14.03 -8.45 13.29
N PHE A 74 -14.21 -9.74 13.00
CA PHE A 74 -13.77 -10.33 11.73
C PHE A 74 -14.37 -9.57 10.54
N ASN A 75 -15.67 -9.33 10.53
CA ASN A 75 -16.36 -8.63 9.44
C ASN A 75 -15.90 -7.16 9.34
N TYR A 76 -15.70 -6.50 10.47
CA TYR A 76 -15.21 -5.13 10.54
C TYR A 76 -13.80 -5.02 9.91
N LEU A 77 -12.86 -5.84 10.36
CA LEU A 77 -11.49 -5.86 9.84
C LEU A 77 -11.45 -6.25 8.36
N LYS A 78 -12.24 -7.26 7.96
CA LYS A 78 -12.36 -7.66 6.56
C LYS A 78 -12.87 -6.52 5.68
N GLY A 79 -13.76 -5.68 6.20
CA GLY A 79 -14.40 -4.59 5.47
C GLY A 79 -13.43 -3.54 4.95
N TYR A 80 -12.26 -3.37 5.58
CA TYR A 80 -11.24 -2.42 5.13
C TYR A 80 -9.85 -3.03 4.89
N SER A 81 -9.68 -4.33 5.14
CA SER A 81 -8.41 -5.02 4.90
C SER A 81 -8.01 -4.95 3.42
N PRO A 82 -6.90 -4.30 3.06
CA PRO A 82 -6.55 -4.06 1.65
C PRO A 82 -6.51 -5.33 0.80
N VAL A 83 -5.81 -6.37 1.27
CA VAL A 83 -5.70 -7.67 0.56
C VAL A 83 -7.07 -8.26 0.23
N HIS A 84 -8.05 -8.12 1.14
CA HIS A 84 -9.37 -8.73 0.98
C HIS A 84 -10.37 -7.85 0.21
N ASN A 85 -9.99 -6.61 -0.11
CA ASN A 85 -10.85 -5.64 -0.79
C ASN A 85 -10.36 -5.24 -2.19
N VAL A 86 -9.36 -5.91 -2.73
CA VAL A 86 -9.03 -5.81 -4.15
C VAL A 86 -10.15 -6.46 -4.94
N LYS A 87 -10.94 -5.64 -5.63
CA LYS A 87 -12.10 -6.10 -6.39
C LYS A 87 -11.67 -6.52 -7.79
N GLU A 88 -12.18 -7.66 -8.24
CA GLU A 88 -11.97 -8.12 -9.60
C GLU A 88 -12.67 -7.23 -10.63
N GLY A 89 -12.01 -7.00 -11.76
CA GLY A 89 -12.59 -6.28 -12.89
C GLY A 89 -12.59 -4.75 -12.75
N ILE A 90 -12.01 -4.20 -11.68
CA ILE A 90 -11.89 -2.76 -11.47
C ILE A 90 -10.49 -2.30 -11.90
N ALA A 91 -10.41 -1.13 -12.53
CA ALA A 91 -9.15 -0.44 -12.77
C ALA A 91 -8.71 0.30 -11.49
N HIS A 92 -7.54 -0.07 -10.96
CA HIS A 92 -6.94 0.62 -9.83
C HIS A 92 -5.97 1.71 -10.28
N PRO A 93 -5.62 2.68 -9.42
CA PRO A 93 -4.57 3.66 -9.71
C PRO A 93 -3.23 2.96 -9.97
N ALA A 94 -2.34 3.58 -10.73
CA ALA A 94 -0.98 3.09 -10.87
C ALA A 94 -0.37 2.88 -9.47
N THR A 95 0.07 1.67 -9.17
CA THR A 95 0.45 1.29 -7.80
C THR A 95 1.86 0.74 -7.76
N MET A 96 2.68 1.30 -6.86
CA MET A 96 3.97 0.72 -6.48
C MET A 96 3.95 0.41 -4.98
N VAL A 97 3.86 -0.86 -4.64
CA VAL A 97 4.03 -1.35 -3.27
C VAL A 97 5.52 -1.42 -2.97
N THR A 98 5.97 -0.89 -1.83
CA THR A 98 7.38 -0.98 -1.42
C THR A 98 7.52 -1.73 -0.11
N THR A 99 8.54 -2.59 0.01
CA THR A 99 8.84 -3.34 1.24
C THR A 99 10.33 -3.71 1.31
N GLY A 100 10.80 -4.03 2.52
CA GLY A 100 12.09 -4.66 2.74
C GLY A 100 11.92 -6.16 2.94
N ASP A 101 12.84 -6.97 2.42
CA ASP A 101 12.76 -8.43 2.53
C ASP A 101 13.04 -8.97 3.96
N HIS A 102 13.66 -8.15 4.81
CA HIS A 102 13.96 -8.43 6.22
C HIS A 102 13.15 -7.55 7.18
N ASP A 103 11.98 -7.07 6.76
CA ASP A 103 11.10 -6.32 7.63
C ASP A 103 10.47 -7.26 8.68
N ASP A 104 10.93 -7.15 9.91
CA ASP A 104 10.48 -7.94 11.06
C ASP A 104 9.35 -7.27 11.86
N ARG A 105 9.05 -6.00 11.56
CA ARG A 105 7.95 -5.25 12.19
C ARG A 105 6.64 -5.45 11.43
N VAL A 106 6.64 -5.17 10.13
CA VAL A 106 5.53 -5.45 9.23
C VAL A 106 6.04 -6.40 8.16
N VAL A 107 5.87 -7.69 8.40
CA VAL A 107 6.45 -8.72 7.55
C VAL A 107 6.12 -8.52 6.08
N PRO A 108 7.07 -8.77 5.15
CA PRO A 108 6.89 -8.51 3.73
C PRO A 108 5.74 -9.30 3.10
N ALA A 109 5.27 -10.35 3.78
CA ALA A 109 4.10 -11.12 3.36
C ALA A 109 2.84 -10.26 3.14
N HIS A 110 2.64 -9.19 3.91
CA HIS A 110 1.57 -8.21 3.69
C HIS A 110 1.66 -7.60 2.29
N SER A 111 2.85 -7.11 1.94
CA SER A 111 3.11 -6.45 0.65
C SER A 111 3.05 -7.43 -0.52
N PHE A 112 3.60 -8.64 -0.35
CA PHE A 112 3.57 -9.68 -1.39
C PHE A 112 2.15 -10.12 -1.71
N LYS A 113 1.33 -10.39 -0.69
CA LYS A 113 -0.07 -10.77 -0.88
C LYS A 113 -0.88 -9.68 -1.58
N PHE A 114 -0.70 -8.42 -1.15
CA PHE A 114 -1.43 -7.30 -1.72
C PHE A 114 -1.04 -7.04 -3.17
N ALA A 115 0.26 -7.06 -3.49
CA ALA A 115 0.74 -6.92 -4.87
C ALA A 115 0.23 -8.05 -5.77
N ALA A 116 0.25 -9.30 -5.28
CA ALA A 116 -0.26 -10.45 -6.02
C ALA A 116 -1.77 -10.33 -6.30
N GLU A 117 -2.57 -9.91 -5.31
CA GLU A 117 -4.01 -9.68 -5.50
C GLU A 117 -4.29 -8.56 -6.52
N LEU A 118 -3.53 -7.45 -6.46
CA LEU A 118 -3.64 -6.38 -7.45
C LEU A 118 -3.31 -6.87 -8.85
N GLN A 119 -2.19 -7.58 -9.03
CA GLN A 119 -1.76 -8.11 -10.32
C GLN A 119 -2.73 -9.14 -10.90
N ALA A 120 -3.38 -9.93 -10.05
CA ALA A 120 -4.34 -10.94 -10.47
C ALA A 120 -5.70 -10.36 -10.87
N LYS A 121 -6.16 -9.35 -10.16
CA LYS A 121 -7.56 -8.85 -10.25
C LYS A 121 -7.73 -7.54 -10.99
N ASP A 122 -6.68 -6.73 -11.13
CA ASP A 122 -6.77 -5.47 -11.88
C ASP A 122 -7.11 -5.71 -13.35
N LYS A 123 -8.01 -4.93 -13.89
CA LYS A 123 -8.39 -4.95 -15.32
C LYS A 123 -8.05 -3.64 -16.02
N GLY A 124 -7.36 -2.74 -15.32
CA GLY A 124 -6.85 -1.51 -15.92
C GLY A 124 -5.58 -1.73 -16.75
N THR A 125 -5.07 -0.64 -17.25
CA THR A 125 -3.77 -0.58 -17.97
C THR A 125 -2.67 0.04 -17.13
N ASN A 126 -2.99 0.43 -15.90
CA ASN A 126 -2.02 1.01 -14.98
C ASN A 126 -1.05 -0.06 -14.44
N PRO A 127 0.22 0.27 -14.23
CA PRO A 127 1.17 -0.69 -13.67
C PRO A 127 0.88 -1.00 -12.21
N MET A 128 0.91 -2.32 -11.87
CA MET A 128 0.83 -2.85 -10.52
C MET A 128 2.19 -3.45 -10.17
N LEU A 129 3.05 -2.68 -9.52
CA LEU A 129 4.43 -3.05 -9.23
C LEU A 129 4.65 -3.30 -7.74
N ILE A 130 5.63 -4.14 -7.46
CA ILE A 130 6.23 -4.25 -6.13
C ILE A 130 7.73 -3.99 -6.24
N ARG A 131 8.24 -3.13 -5.36
CA ARG A 131 9.65 -2.84 -5.19
C ARG A 131 10.12 -3.42 -3.86
N ILE A 132 11.12 -4.29 -3.92
CA ILE A 132 11.64 -5.00 -2.74
C ILE A 132 13.08 -4.54 -2.52
N ASP A 133 13.35 -3.93 -1.38
CA ASP A 133 14.71 -3.63 -0.95
C ASP A 133 15.32 -4.88 -0.30
N VAL A 134 16.39 -5.36 -0.91
CA VAL A 134 17.12 -6.56 -0.43
C VAL A 134 17.99 -6.17 0.78
N ASN A 135 18.02 -7.03 1.80
CA ASN A 135 18.71 -6.80 3.06
C ASN A 135 18.26 -5.52 3.78
N ALA A 136 16.97 -5.20 3.70
CA ALA A 136 16.38 -4.01 4.32
C ALA A 136 15.24 -4.38 5.27
N GLY A 137 15.20 -3.71 6.42
CA GLY A 137 14.12 -3.82 7.42
C GLY A 137 13.01 -2.80 7.20
N HIS A 138 12.31 -2.45 8.29
CA HIS A 138 11.13 -1.56 8.28
C HIS A 138 11.43 -0.08 7.97
N GLY A 139 12.59 0.25 7.46
CA GLY A 139 13.02 1.61 7.15
C GLY A 139 14.32 2.01 7.84
N ALA A 140 14.72 1.31 8.89
CA ALA A 140 16.05 1.41 9.47
C ALA A 140 17.02 0.45 8.76
N GLY A 141 18.31 0.81 8.74
CA GLY A 141 19.36 -0.04 8.17
C GLY A 141 19.58 0.12 6.67
N LYS A 142 18.81 0.96 5.97
CA LYS A 142 19.07 1.33 4.58
C LYS A 142 20.30 2.25 4.50
N SER A 143 21.19 1.97 3.54
CA SER A 143 22.25 2.91 3.17
C SER A 143 21.66 4.18 2.55
N VAL A 144 22.46 5.26 2.54
CA VAL A 144 22.08 6.50 1.86
C VAL A 144 21.76 6.23 0.37
N GLN A 145 22.58 5.39 -0.28
CA GLN A 145 22.35 5.04 -1.69
C GLN A 145 21.05 4.29 -1.92
N GLN A 146 20.69 3.34 -1.05
CA GLN A 146 19.40 2.65 -1.13
C GLN A 146 18.23 3.62 -0.98
N THR A 147 18.33 4.56 -0.05
CA THR A 147 17.33 5.61 0.16
C THR A 147 17.18 6.53 -1.06
N ILE A 148 18.29 6.92 -1.67
CA ILE A 148 18.29 7.73 -2.91
C ILE A 148 17.60 6.95 -4.03
N ASN A 149 18.01 5.71 -4.26
CA ASN A 149 17.44 4.86 -5.32
C ASN A 149 15.94 4.64 -5.12
N GLU A 150 15.49 4.32 -3.90
CA GLU A 150 14.07 4.16 -3.60
C GLU A 150 13.27 5.42 -3.91
N ASN A 151 13.75 6.59 -3.46
CA ASN A 151 13.05 7.84 -3.71
C ASN A 151 13.07 8.22 -5.21
N ALA A 152 14.15 7.94 -5.92
CA ALA A 152 14.22 8.16 -7.37
C ALA A 152 13.19 7.30 -8.11
N ASP A 153 13.10 6.00 -7.78
CA ASP A 153 12.12 5.08 -8.36
C ASP A 153 10.68 5.53 -8.10
N ILE A 154 10.39 5.94 -6.85
CA ILE A 154 9.06 6.42 -6.45
C ILE A 154 8.68 7.70 -7.20
N GLN A 155 9.61 8.65 -7.30
CA GLN A 155 9.36 9.92 -8.01
C GLN A 155 9.20 9.68 -9.52
N ALA A 156 10.08 8.88 -10.13
CA ALA A 156 9.98 8.53 -11.54
C ALA A 156 8.65 7.83 -11.85
N PHE A 157 8.27 6.84 -11.05
CA PHE A 157 6.98 6.15 -11.19
C PHE A 157 5.79 7.11 -11.09
N THR A 158 5.82 8.02 -10.11
CA THR A 158 4.75 8.99 -9.87
C THR A 158 4.61 9.95 -11.05
N LEU A 159 5.71 10.59 -11.45
CA LEU A 159 5.70 11.58 -12.51
C LEU A 159 5.35 10.98 -13.87
N TRP A 160 5.88 9.78 -14.17
CA TRP A 160 5.54 9.05 -15.38
C TRP A 160 4.05 8.78 -15.49
N ASN A 161 3.44 8.22 -14.44
CA ASN A 161 2.02 7.88 -14.44
C ASN A 161 1.09 9.11 -14.40
N MET A 162 1.61 10.27 -13.99
CA MET A 162 0.90 11.56 -14.07
C MET A 162 1.08 12.28 -15.42
N GLY A 163 1.81 11.67 -16.36
CA GLY A 163 2.06 12.24 -17.68
C GLY A 163 3.08 13.36 -17.70
N VAL A 164 3.96 13.44 -16.70
CA VAL A 164 5.11 14.34 -16.69
C VAL A 164 6.27 13.65 -17.42
N MET A 165 6.49 14.00 -18.68
CA MET A 165 7.46 13.33 -19.56
C MET A 165 8.82 14.04 -19.64
N LYS A 166 8.92 15.24 -19.08
CA LYS A 166 10.17 16.04 -19.04
C LYS A 166 10.32 16.61 -17.64
N LEU A 167 11.47 16.36 -17.06
CA LEU A 167 11.98 17.03 -15.86
C LEU A 167 12.82 18.22 -16.27
#